data_96777d254f22d30b8c4db69d4015ebeb
#
_entry.id   96777d254f22d30b8c4db69d4015ebeb
#
_cell.length_a   1.000
_cell.length_b   1.000
_cell.length_c   1.000
_cell.angle_alpha   90.00
_cell.angle_beta   90.00
_cell.angle_gamma   90.00
#
_symmetry.space_group_name_H-M   'P 1'
#
loop_
_entity.id
_entity.type
_entity.pdbx_description
1 polymer ?
#
loop_
_entity_poly.entity_id
_entity_poly.type
_entity_poly.pdbx_seq_one_letter_code
_entity_poly.pdbx_strand_id
1 'polypeptide(L)'
;MSLQQSLRFEQMSPKSYEHPADRAATAALRSVPLMEKVLKRLSDIGFERRLRQVLVGNAVQISDKQVPELWQRYVRSASVLDISPVPELFVTQTPLVNALTVGAKRPMVVVFSSLVRNYDSPEVDAVLSHELGHVLSEHYYYMTALQFLSMLLRVPGGAGTTIVGIPLRAVYMVLLEWARAAELSSDRASALVVGDPLITCQMLMRIAGGAVEGMNLDAFLAQAARYSEEEDVFARWSRAWVEASLAHPFAVKRTRELMEWVNHGDYDRVRGGAYIRRGQEPPASSEFDSAVAHYRERFVRVLETAAGGVDRVLRRVEDWLRPQPEGAAPGEDDEEL
;
A
#
# COMPACT_ATOMS: atom_id res chain seq x y z
N MET A 1 -35.67 1.62 19.26
CA MET A 1 -34.32 1.81 18.66
C MET A 1 -34.16 0.74 17.62
N SER A 2 -34.32 1.10 16.35
CA SER A 2 -34.11 0.21 15.21
C SER A 2 -32.59 -0.15 15.20
N LEU A 3 -32.27 -1.44 15.30
CA LEU A 3 -30.95 -1.96 14.95
C LEU A 3 -30.76 -1.65 13.46
N GLN A 4 -30.08 -0.53 13.15
CA GLN A 4 -29.52 -0.35 11.84
C GLN A 4 -28.60 -1.58 11.64
N GLN A 5 -29.04 -2.50 10.80
CA GLN A 5 -28.18 -3.58 10.31
C GLN A 5 -26.93 -2.89 9.77
N SER A 6 -25.80 -3.08 10.47
CA SER A 6 -24.52 -2.54 9.99
C SER A 6 -24.29 -3.11 8.60
N LEU A 7 -24.15 -2.24 7.62
CA LEU A 7 -23.88 -2.63 6.24
C LEU A 7 -22.71 -3.64 6.23
N ARG A 8 -22.89 -4.76 5.55
CA ARG A 8 -21.84 -5.75 5.36
C ARG A 8 -21.85 -6.19 3.90
N PHE A 9 -20.73 -6.15 3.26
CA PHE A 9 -20.55 -6.60 1.89
C PHE A 9 -20.18 -8.09 1.87
N GLU A 10 -21.17 -8.94 2.06
CA GLU A 10 -20.95 -10.40 2.14
C GLU A 10 -20.25 -10.95 0.90
N GLN A 11 -19.10 -11.60 1.11
CA GLN A 11 -18.25 -12.19 0.06
C GLN A 11 -17.88 -11.22 -1.06
N MET A 12 -17.78 -9.93 -0.78
CA MET A 12 -17.42 -8.96 -1.81
C MET A 12 -16.02 -9.27 -2.38
N SER A 13 -15.95 -9.39 -3.70
CA SER A 13 -14.69 -9.44 -4.42
C SER A 13 -14.08 -8.04 -4.49
N PRO A 14 -12.76 -7.89 -4.27
CA PRO A 14 -12.09 -6.60 -4.43
C PRO A 14 -12.28 -5.99 -5.83
N LYS A 15 -12.52 -6.81 -6.84
CA LYS A 15 -12.85 -6.34 -8.21
C LYS A 15 -14.07 -5.43 -8.29
N SER A 16 -14.90 -5.38 -7.24
CA SER A 16 -16.06 -4.48 -7.15
C SER A 16 -15.67 -3.01 -6.98
N TYR A 17 -14.54 -2.73 -6.36
CA TYR A 17 -14.06 -1.38 -6.07
C TYR A 17 -12.66 -1.09 -6.63
N GLU A 18 -11.85 -2.11 -6.93
CA GLU A 18 -10.51 -1.91 -7.45
C GLU A 18 -10.48 -0.99 -8.66
N HIS A 19 -9.54 -0.05 -8.63
CA HIS A 19 -9.30 0.84 -9.75
C HIS A 19 -8.79 0.05 -10.97
N PRO A 20 -9.24 0.37 -12.21
CA PRO A 20 -8.79 -0.35 -13.40
C PRO A 20 -7.27 -0.40 -13.56
N ALA A 21 -6.57 0.71 -13.25
CA ALA A 21 -5.11 0.76 -13.29
C ALA A 21 -4.43 -0.20 -12.30
N ASP A 22 -4.97 -0.33 -11.08
CA ASP A 22 -4.48 -1.29 -10.08
C ASP A 22 -4.66 -2.73 -10.57
N ARG A 23 -5.85 -3.09 -11.02
CA ARG A 23 -6.12 -4.43 -11.56
C ARG A 23 -5.14 -4.81 -12.67
N ALA A 24 -4.91 -3.88 -13.62
CA ALA A 24 -4.00 -4.11 -14.74
C ALA A 24 -2.54 -4.18 -14.29
N ALA A 25 -2.10 -3.27 -13.41
CA ALA A 25 -0.74 -3.26 -12.88
C ALA A 25 -0.44 -4.50 -12.03
N THR A 26 -1.38 -4.93 -11.18
CA THR A 26 -1.26 -6.15 -10.37
C THR A 26 -1.17 -7.40 -11.24
N ALA A 27 -2.01 -7.52 -12.27
CA ALA A 27 -1.95 -8.63 -13.22
C ALA A 27 -0.61 -8.64 -13.99
N ALA A 28 -0.13 -7.45 -14.40
CA ALA A 28 1.17 -7.30 -15.06
C ALA A 28 2.32 -7.74 -14.15
N LEU A 29 2.34 -7.30 -12.88
CA LEU A 29 3.35 -7.72 -11.90
C LEU A 29 3.39 -9.24 -11.70
N ARG A 30 2.22 -9.86 -11.57
CA ARG A 30 2.11 -11.33 -11.43
C ARG A 30 2.66 -12.08 -12.64
N SER A 31 2.65 -11.46 -13.83
CA SER A 31 3.19 -12.05 -15.06
C SER A 31 4.70 -11.91 -15.23
N VAL A 32 5.39 -11.14 -14.34
CA VAL A 32 6.84 -10.90 -14.44
C VAL A 32 7.61 -11.89 -13.57
N PRO A 33 8.41 -12.83 -14.16
CA PRO A 33 9.10 -13.88 -13.41
C PRO A 33 10.09 -13.35 -12.35
N LEU A 34 10.66 -12.16 -12.58
CA LEU A 34 11.57 -11.54 -11.61
C LEU A 34 10.86 -11.17 -10.30
N MET A 35 9.60 -10.72 -10.38
CA MET A 35 8.82 -10.38 -9.20
C MET A 35 8.53 -11.62 -8.35
N GLU A 36 8.18 -12.73 -8.98
CA GLU A 36 8.00 -14.00 -8.28
C GLU A 36 9.28 -14.42 -7.53
N LYS A 37 10.45 -14.30 -8.18
CA LYS A 37 11.75 -14.59 -7.55
C LYS A 37 12.01 -13.69 -6.34
N VAL A 38 11.76 -12.39 -6.43
CA VAL A 38 11.94 -11.44 -5.31
C VAL A 38 11.06 -11.84 -4.14
N LEU A 39 9.78 -12.08 -4.39
CA LEU A 39 8.82 -12.45 -3.36
C LEU A 39 9.15 -13.79 -2.69
N LYS A 40 9.53 -14.79 -3.50
CA LYS A 40 9.97 -16.08 -3.01
C LYS A 40 11.18 -15.94 -2.08
N ARG A 41 12.20 -15.15 -2.49
CA ARG A 41 13.37 -14.89 -1.63
C ARG A 41 13.02 -14.22 -0.32
N LEU A 42 12.12 -13.23 -0.32
CA LEU A 42 11.64 -12.60 0.91
C LEU A 42 10.96 -13.61 1.85
N SER A 43 10.19 -14.54 1.28
CA SER A 43 9.57 -15.63 2.02
C SER A 43 10.62 -16.59 2.60
N ASP A 44 11.61 -17.00 1.79
CA ASP A 44 12.65 -17.99 2.15
C ASP A 44 13.53 -17.47 3.30
N ILE A 45 13.87 -16.18 3.34
CA ILE A 45 14.62 -15.56 4.45
C ILE A 45 13.77 -15.35 5.70
N GLY A 46 12.48 -15.71 5.67
CA GLY A 46 11.57 -15.55 6.80
C GLY A 46 11.31 -14.08 7.18
N PHE A 47 11.33 -13.17 6.20
CA PHE A 47 11.18 -11.72 6.42
C PHE A 47 9.91 -11.39 7.21
N GLU A 48 8.76 -11.99 6.87
CA GLU A 48 7.50 -11.79 7.60
C GLU A 48 7.61 -12.14 9.09
N ARG A 49 8.24 -13.28 9.41
CA ARG A 49 8.45 -13.68 10.82
C ARG A 49 9.31 -12.66 11.57
N ARG A 50 10.39 -12.18 10.94
CA ARG A 50 11.29 -11.19 11.55
C ARG A 50 10.58 -9.86 11.73
N LEU A 51 9.83 -9.40 10.72
CA LEU A 51 9.04 -8.19 10.81
C LEU A 51 8.03 -8.28 11.95
N ARG A 52 7.31 -9.42 12.07
CA ARG A 52 6.38 -9.66 13.17
C ARG A 52 7.09 -9.64 14.53
N GLN A 53 8.28 -10.24 14.65
CA GLN A 53 9.07 -10.20 15.89
C GLN A 53 9.47 -8.76 16.26
N VAL A 54 9.87 -7.95 15.27
CA VAL A 54 10.19 -6.53 15.48
C VAL A 54 8.95 -5.77 15.95
N LEU A 55 7.78 -6.00 15.34
CA LEU A 55 6.54 -5.37 15.77
C LEU A 55 6.14 -5.78 17.17
N VAL A 56 6.18 -7.06 17.49
CA VAL A 56 5.86 -7.57 18.85
C VAL A 56 6.82 -7.01 19.89
N GLY A 57 8.09 -6.78 19.54
CA GLY A 57 9.09 -6.25 20.46
C GLY A 57 9.10 -4.72 20.60
N ASN A 58 8.61 -3.97 19.60
CA ASN A 58 8.76 -2.51 19.55
C ASN A 58 7.45 -1.73 19.30
N ALA A 59 6.32 -2.43 19.19
CA ALA A 59 5.01 -1.82 18.99
C ALA A 59 4.00 -2.38 20.00
N VAL A 60 2.88 -1.73 20.16
CA VAL A 60 1.77 -2.20 20.99
C VAL A 60 0.77 -2.93 20.12
N GLN A 61 0.55 -4.20 20.39
CA GLN A 61 -0.51 -4.97 19.73
C GLN A 61 -1.87 -4.55 20.27
N ILE A 62 -2.78 -4.16 19.40
CA ILE A 62 -4.12 -3.69 19.73
C ILE A 62 -5.08 -4.88 19.79
N SER A 63 -5.94 -4.87 20.81
CA SER A 63 -6.90 -5.95 21.06
C SER A 63 -8.10 -5.44 21.85
N ASP A 64 -9.04 -6.32 22.16
CA ASP A 64 -10.16 -6.04 23.05
C ASP A 64 -9.75 -5.59 24.47
N LYS A 65 -8.50 -5.92 24.88
CA LYS A 65 -7.91 -5.54 26.18
C LYS A 65 -6.93 -4.38 26.08
N GLN A 66 -6.47 -4.06 24.89
CA GLN A 66 -5.47 -3.03 24.65
C GLN A 66 -5.99 -2.02 23.63
N VAL A 67 -6.30 -0.79 24.07
CA VAL A 67 -6.97 0.26 23.30
C VAL A 67 -8.28 -0.24 22.68
N PRO A 68 -9.26 -0.68 23.51
CA PRO A 68 -10.45 -1.39 23.04
C PRO A 68 -11.30 -0.58 22.06
N GLU A 69 -11.32 0.75 22.16
CA GLU A 69 -12.07 1.60 21.21
C GLU A 69 -11.50 1.53 19.80
N LEU A 70 -10.17 1.60 19.65
CA LEU A 70 -9.51 1.48 18.36
C LEU A 70 -9.71 0.07 17.78
N TRP A 71 -9.63 -0.95 18.62
CA TRP A 71 -9.89 -2.34 18.23
C TRP A 71 -11.32 -2.54 17.71
N GLN A 72 -12.32 -2.02 18.43
CA GLN A 72 -13.73 -2.13 18.00
C GLN A 72 -13.99 -1.45 16.66
N ARG A 73 -13.38 -0.27 16.42
CA ARG A 73 -13.44 0.42 15.12
C ARG A 73 -12.85 -0.44 14.00
N TYR A 74 -11.65 -0.98 14.25
CA TYR A 74 -10.95 -1.84 13.30
C TYR A 74 -11.74 -3.11 12.95
N VAL A 75 -12.24 -3.82 13.96
CA VAL A 75 -13.06 -5.02 13.77
C VAL A 75 -14.36 -4.70 13.02
N ARG A 76 -14.98 -3.56 13.31
CA ARG A 76 -16.18 -3.10 12.59
C ARG A 76 -15.86 -2.88 11.11
N SER A 77 -14.79 -2.17 10.79
CA SER A 77 -14.36 -1.94 9.41
C SER A 77 -14.05 -3.25 8.66
N ALA A 78 -13.36 -4.19 9.32
CA ALA A 78 -13.10 -5.52 8.79
C ALA A 78 -14.41 -6.32 8.53
N SER A 79 -15.39 -6.21 9.45
CA SER A 79 -16.69 -6.85 9.31
C SER A 79 -17.49 -6.30 8.13
N VAL A 80 -17.42 -4.98 7.86
CA VAL A 80 -18.08 -4.36 6.71
C VAL A 80 -17.53 -4.93 5.40
N LEU A 81 -16.21 -5.14 5.30
CA LEU A 81 -15.54 -5.73 4.14
C LEU A 81 -15.56 -7.27 4.10
N ASP A 82 -16.20 -7.91 5.08
CA ASP A 82 -16.24 -9.38 5.20
C ASP A 82 -14.84 -10.02 5.23
N ILE A 83 -13.91 -9.40 5.98
CA ILE A 83 -12.55 -9.89 6.17
C ILE A 83 -12.50 -10.79 7.41
N SER A 84 -12.12 -12.05 7.22
CA SER A 84 -11.95 -13.05 8.27
C SER A 84 -10.83 -14.02 7.90
N PRO A 85 -9.87 -14.30 8.80
CA PRO A 85 -9.70 -13.68 10.13
C PRO A 85 -9.31 -12.20 10.05
N VAL A 86 -9.65 -11.44 11.10
CA VAL A 86 -9.23 -10.04 11.22
C VAL A 86 -7.71 -9.99 11.38
N PRO A 87 -6.99 -9.19 10.56
CA PRO A 87 -5.53 -9.08 10.66
C PRO A 87 -5.07 -8.51 12.02
N GLU A 88 -3.85 -8.84 12.43
CA GLU A 88 -3.26 -8.23 13.62
C GLU A 88 -3.07 -6.71 13.42
N LEU A 89 -3.41 -5.94 14.46
CA LEU A 89 -3.26 -4.48 14.46
C LEU A 89 -2.20 -4.08 15.48
N PHE A 90 -1.26 -3.24 15.05
CA PHE A 90 -0.21 -2.69 15.91
C PHE A 90 -0.21 -1.16 15.88
N VAL A 91 0.13 -0.55 17.01
CA VAL A 91 0.45 0.89 17.08
C VAL A 91 1.92 1.05 17.42
N THR A 92 2.64 1.81 16.61
CA THR A 92 4.05 2.14 16.85
C THR A 92 4.23 3.64 17.03
N GLN A 93 5.21 4.01 17.85
CA GLN A 93 5.52 5.42 18.09
C GLN A 93 6.39 5.96 16.97
N THR A 94 5.85 6.92 16.22
CA THR A 94 6.60 7.68 15.22
C THR A 94 5.96 9.06 15.05
N PRO A 95 6.75 10.12 14.77
CA PRO A 95 6.22 11.45 14.52
C PRO A 95 5.50 11.59 13.18
N LEU A 96 5.72 10.64 12.26
CA LEU A 96 5.04 10.64 10.98
C LEU A 96 3.57 10.24 11.16
N VAL A 97 2.68 10.88 10.42
CA VAL A 97 1.27 10.49 10.34
C VAL A 97 1.14 9.50 9.20
N ASN A 98 0.98 8.22 9.52
CA ASN A 98 0.87 7.15 8.53
C ASN A 98 0.26 5.88 9.13
N ALA A 99 -0.13 4.96 8.24
CA ALA A 99 -0.39 3.57 8.52
C ALA A 99 0.21 2.73 7.39
N LEU A 100 0.33 1.44 7.57
CA LEU A 100 0.81 0.54 6.52
C LEU A 100 0.32 -0.89 6.75
N THR A 101 0.09 -1.59 5.66
CA THR A 101 -0.25 -3.01 5.65
C THR A 101 0.93 -3.80 5.12
N VAL A 102 1.38 -4.79 5.91
CA VAL A 102 2.54 -5.63 5.61
C VAL A 102 2.25 -7.09 5.93
N GLY A 103 2.98 -7.99 5.31
CA GLY A 103 2.86 -9.43 5.50
C GLY A 103 3.03 -10.18 4.18
N ALA A 104 3.03 -11.51 4.23
CA ALA A 104 3.03 -12.36 3.05
C ALA A 104 1.92 -13.40 3.12
N LYS A 105 1.83 -14.14 4.23
CA LYS A 105 0.77 -15.14 4.48
C LYS A 105 -0.25 -14.65 5.50
N ARG A 106 0.18 -13.78 6.41
CA ARG A 106 -0.65 -13.20 7.48
C ARG A 106 -0.45 -11.69 7.47
N PRO A 107 -1.36 -10.93 6.84
CA PRO A 107 -1.25 -9.49 6.84
C PRO A 107 -1.34 -8.92 8.25
N MET A 108 -0.58 -7.87 8.49
CA MET A 108 -0.57 -7.08 9.72
C MET A 108 -0.77 -5.63 9.33
N VAL A 109 -1.59 -4.91 10.09
CA VAL A 109 -1.78 -3.47 9.95
C VAL A 109 -1.01 -2.76 11.05
N VAL A 110 -0.22 -1.76 10.69
CA VAL A 110 0.57 -0.96 11.60
C VAL A 110 0.13 0.49 11.48
N VAL A 111 -0.35 1.06 12.57
CA VAL A 111 -0.77 2.46 12.64
C VAL A 111 0.23 3.26 13.46
N PHE A 112 0.55 4.44 13.01
CA PHE A 112 1.46 5.32 13.73
C PHE A 112 0.70 6.15 14.78
N SER A 113 1.26 6.24 15.99
CA SER A 113 0.60 6.87 17.14
C SER A 113 0.22 8.35 16.89
N SER A 114 0.96 9.04 16.04
CA SER A 114 0.64 10.41 15.62
C SER A 114 -0.68 10.50 14.84
N LEU A 115 -1.01 9.49 14.03
CA LEU A 115 -2.29 9.41 13.32
C LEU A 115 -3.44 9.32 14.33
N VAL A 116 -3.38 8.37 15.27
CA VAL A 116 -4.44 8.16 16.27
C VAL A 116 -4.65 9.38 17.15
N ARG A 117 -3.58 10.18 17.41
CA ARG A 117 -3.66 11.38 18.24
C ARG A 117 -4.17 12.62 17.52
N ASN A 118 -3.87 12.74 16.22
CA ASN A 118 -4.07 13.98 15.47
C ASN A 118 -5.31 13.94 14.57
N TYR A 119 -5.92 12.78 14.38
CA TYR A 119 -7.08 12.61 13.52
C TYR A 119 -8.35 12.40 14.33
N ASP A 120 -9.44 12.91 13.83
CA ASP A 120 -10.77 12.69 14.39
C ASP A 120 -11.23 11.24 14.13
N SER A 121 -12.19 10.78 14.92
CA SER A 121 -12.67 9.41 14.86
C SER A 121 -13.09 8.92 13.45
N PRO A 122 -13.83 9.72 12.64
CA PRO A 122 -14.20 9.29 11.28
C PRO A 122 -12.99 9.16 10.35
N GLU A 123 -11.99 10.03 10.50
CA GLU A 123 -10.76 9.98 9.70
C GLU A 123 -9.90 8.77 10.07
N VAL A 124 -9.84 8.41 11.37
CA VAL A 124 -9.19 7.18 11.83
C VAL A 124 -9.90 5.96 11.23
N ASP A 125 -11.24 5.94 11.22
CA ASP A 125 -12.01 4.86 10.59
C ASP A 125 -11.71 4.78 9.08
N ALA A 126 -11.55 5.92 8.40
CA ALA A 126 -11.16 5.96 6.98
C ALA A 126 -9.77 5.37 6.74
N VAL A 127 -8.77 5.69 7.58
CA VAL A 127 -7.43 5.10 7.47
C VAL A 127 -7.45 3.59 7.74
N LEU A 128 -8.11 3.15 8.81
CA LEU A 128 -8.21 1.72 9.13
C LEU A 128 -8.88 0.94 8.00
N SER A 129 -9.91 1.53 7.39
CA SER A 129 -10.63 0.95 6.27
C SER A 129 -9.81 0.94 4.98
N HIS A 130 -8.98 1.96 4.76
CA HIS A 130 -8.02 2.02 3.68
C HIS A 130 -6.99 0.87 3.78
N GLU A 131 -6.40 0.66 4.96
CA GLU A 131 -5.48 -0.44 5.20
C GLU A 131 -6.16 -1.81 5.02
N LEU A 132 -7.40 -1.95 5.45
CA LEU A 132 -8.19 -3.17 5.21
C LEU A 132 -8.53 -3.34 3.73
N GLY A 133 -8.66 -2.27 2.95
CA GLY A 133 -8.74 -2.31 1.49
C GLY A 133 -7.50 -2.98 0.87
N HIS A 134 -6.30 -2.63 1.34
CA HIS A 134 -5.05 -3.31 0.94
C HIS A 134 -5.04 -4.79 1.34
N VAL A 135 -5.63 -5.14 2.49
CA VAL A 135 -5.76 -6.55 2.91
C VAL A 135 -6.68 -7.31 1.96
N LEU A 136 -7.87 -6.79 1.67
CA LEU A 136 -8.86 -7.48 0.83
C LEU A 136 -8.38 -7.65 -0.62
N SER A 137 -7.66 -6.66 -1.16
CA SER A 137 -7.05 -6.70 -2.51
C SER A 137 -5.70 -7.44 -2.55
N GLU A 138 -5.25 -8.04 -1.44
CA GLU A 138 -3.97 -8.75 -1.32
C GLU A 138 -2.72 -7.90 -1.65
N HIS A 139 -2.82 -6.57 -1.53
CA HIS A 139 -1.72 -5.64 -1.82
C HIS A 139 -0.53 -5.81 -0.86
N TYR A 140 -0.77 -6.29 0.37
CA TYR A 140 0.25 -6.47 1.39
C TYR A 140 1.46 -7.28 0.91
N TYR A 141 1.27 -8.16 -0.06
CA TYR A 141 2.32 -8.99 -0.60
C TYR A 141 3.41 -8.16 -1.30
N TYR A 142 3.01 -7.29 -2.23
CA TYR A 142 3.94 -6.40 -2.94
C TYR A 142 4.34 -5.18 -2.11
N MET A 143 3.44 -4.70 -1.22
CA MET A 143 3.77 -3.63 -0.28
C MET A 143 4.91 -4.03 0.65
N THR A 144 4.93 -5.28 1.13
CA THR A 144 6.02 -5.80 1.95
C THR A 144 7.35 -5.80 1.19
N ALA A 145 7.35 -6.20 -0.08
CA ALA A 145 8.53 -6.11 -0.93
C ALA A 145 8.99 -4.67 -1.13
N LEU A 146 8.06 -3.74 -1.36
CA LEU A 146 8.34 -2.32 -1.51
C LEU A 146 8.99 -1.73 -0.25
N GLN A 147 8.42 -2.02 0.93
CA GLN A 147 8.96 -1.56 2.21
C GLN A 147 10.37 -2.12 2.48
N PHE A 148 10.57 -3.40 2.21
CA PHE A 148 11.89 -4.03 2.36
C PHE A 148 12.93 -3.38 1.43
N LEU A 149 12.62 -3.19 0.17
CA LEU A 149 13.52 -2.52 -0.78
C LEU A 149 13.77 -1.07 -0.40
N SER A 150 12.75 -0.35 0.06
CA SER A 150 12.90 1.01 0.60
C SER A 150 13.91 1.07 1.75
N MET A 151 13.84 0.11 2.68
CA MET A 151 14.79 0.00 3.78
C MET A 151 16.21 -0.24 3.28
N LEU A 152 16.41 -1.21 2.38
CA LEU A 152 17.73 -1.53 1.82
C LEU A 152 18.36 -0.36 1.07
N LEU A 153 17.56 0.40 0.32
CA LEU A 153 18.05 1.53 -0.47
C LEU A 153 18.40 2.75 0.38
N ARG A 154 17.92 2.83 1.63
CA ARG A 154 18.19 3.94 2.57
C ARG A 154 19.38 3.71 3.49
N VAL A 155 19.93 2.50 3.57
CA VAL A 155 21.10 2.22 4.42
C VAL A 155 22.32 2.98 3.88
N PRO A 156 22.94 3.88 4.68
CA PRO A 156 24.17 4.58 4.28
C PRO A 156 25.30 3.55 4.01
N GLY A 157 26.00 3.70 2.89
CA GLY A 157 27.04 2.73 2.47
C GLY A 157 26.50 1.37 1.99
N GLY A 158 25.16 1.18 2.02
CA GLY A 158 24.52 -0.04 1.59
C GLY A 158 24.30 -0.14 0.06
N ALA A 159 23.47 -1.11 -0.34
CA ALA A 159 23.18 -1.41 -1.74
C ALA A 159 22.72 -0.20 -2.57
N GLY A 160 22.16 0.85 -1.93
CA GLY A 160 21.66 2.04 -2.61
C GLY A 160 22.73 2.94 -3.21
N THR A 161 23.98 2.88 -2.77
CA THR A 161 25.08 3.76 -3.20
C THR A 161 26.01 3.13 -4.22
N THR A 162 25.86 1.85 -4.51
CA THR A 162 26.74 1.08 -5.37
C THR A 162 26.07 0.74 -6.73
N ILE A 163 26.88 0.38 -7.74
CA ILE A 163 26.41 -0.16 -9.03
C ILE A 163 25.47 -1.36 -8.82
N VAL A 164 25.66 -2.11 -7.74
CA VAL A 164 24.81 -3.23 -7.32
C VAL A 164 23.40 -2.76 -6.93
N GLY A 165 23.20 -1.51 -6.54
CA GLY A 165 21.89 -0.94 -6.20
C GLY A 165 21.01 -0.58 -7.40
N ILE A 166 21.57 -0.47 -8.60
CA ILE A 166 20.80 -0.12 -9.81
C ILE A 166 19.66 -1.11 -10.07
N PRO A 167 19.89 -2.43 -10.03
CA PRO A 167 18.82 -3.41 -10.21
C PRO A 167 17.72 -3.34 -9.15
N LEU A 168 18.08 -3.11 -7.90
CA LEU A 168 17.09 -2.97 -6.83
C LEU A 168 16.24 -1.71 -6.99
N ARG A 169 16.84 -0.61 -7.46
CA ARG A 169 16.11 0.62 -7.77
C ARG A 169 15.10 0.40 -8.89
N ALA A 170 15.45 -0.38 -9.92
CA ALA A 170 14.52 -0.70 -10.99
C ALA A 170 13.29 -1.48 -10.47
N VAL A 171 13.50 -2.51 -9.66
CA VAL A 171 12.40 -3.26 -9.00
C VAL A 171 11.58 -2.32 -8.11
N TYR A 172 12.25 -1.48 -7.31
CA TYR A 172 11.61 -0.51 -6.44
C TYR A 172 10.73 0.47 -7.23
N MET A 173 11.20 0.99 -8.36
CA MET A 173 10.42 1.91 -9.21
C MET A 173 9.18 1.26 -9.81
N VAL A 174 9.28 0.00 -10.24
CA VAL A 174 8.12 -0.76 -10.74
C VAL A 174 7.08 -0.98 -9.63
N LEU A 175 7.53 -1.34 -8.42
CA LEU A 175 6.65 -1.50 -7.27
C LEU A 175 6.03 -0.18 -6.82
N LEU A 176 6.75 0.94 -6.90
CA LEU A 176 6.19 2.27 -6.62
C LEU A 176 5.10 2.65 -7.61
N GLU A 177 5.30 2.36 -8.90
CA GLU A 177 4.28 2.63 -9.91
C GLU A 177 3.02 1.81 -9.66
N TRP A 178 3.17 0.53 -9.35
CA TRP A 178 2.06 -0.32 -8.95
C TRP A 178 1.38 0.19 -7.66
N ALA A 179 2.16 0.52 -6.63
CA ALA A 179 1.62 0.98 -5.35
C ALA A 179 0.73 2.23 -5.50
N ARG A 180 1.11 3.16 -6.39
CA ARG A 180 0.28 4.33 -6.69
C ARG A 180 -1.11 3.97 -7.22
N ALA A 181 -1.22 2.92 -8.01
CA ALA A 181 -2.51 2.44 -8.50
C ALA A 181 -3.30 1.71 -7.38
N ALA A 182 -2.62 0.94 -6.54
CA ALA A 182 -3.20 0.23 -5.41
C ALA A 182 -3.82 1.18 -4.36
N GLU A 183 -3.22 2.37 -4.16
CA GLU A 183 -3.78 3.41 -3.28
C GLU A 183 -5.17 3.87 -3.71
N LEU A 184 -5.42 3.99 -5.04
CA LEU A 184 -6.72 4.39 -5.57
C LEU A 184 -7.82 3.37 -5.24
N SER A 185 -7.48 2.10 -5.25
CA SER A 185 -8.40 1.02 -4.85
C SER A 185 -8.71 1.10 -3.36
N SER A 186 -7.70 1.29 -2.54
CA SER A 186 -7.87 1.34 -1.08
C SER A 186 -8.67 2.57 -0.62
N ASP A 187 -8.58 3.70 -1.33
CA ASP A 187 -9.45 4.86 -1.09
C ASP A 187 -10.93 4.55 -1.36
N ARG A 188 -11.23 3.81 -2.43
CA ARG A 188 -12.59 3.34 -2.73
C ARG A 188 -13.11 2.39 -1.65
N ALA A 189 -12.27 1.46 -1.17
CA ALA A 189 -12.62 0.59 -0.06
C ALA A 189 -12.90 1.39 1.22
N SER A 190 -12.07 2.40 1.52
CA SER A 190 -12.27 3.32 2.63
C SER A 190 -13.64 4.00 2.55
N ALA A 191 -13.97 4.63 1.42
CA ALA A 191 -15.24 5.32 1.20
C ALA A 191 -16.46 4.39 1.37
N LEU A 192 -16.36 3.15 0.88
CA LEU A 192 -17.40 2.13 1.05
C LEU A 192 -17.66 1.81 2.54
N VAL A 193 -16.61 1.67 3.32
CA VAL A 193 -16.71 1.29 4.74
C VAL A 193 -17.23 2.44 5.60
N VAL A 194 -16.64 3.63 5.47
CA VAL A 194 -17.08 4.79 6.27
C VAL A 194 -18.45 5.30 5.84
N GLY A 195 -18.87 5.00 4.62
CA GLY A 195 -20.22 5.31 4.14
C GLY A 195 -20.43 6.73 3.64
N ASP A 196 -19.38 7.55 3.66
CA ASP A 196 -19.35 8.89 3.12
C ASP A 196 -17.97 9.15 2.46
N PRO A 197 -17.92 9.30 1.11
CA PRO A 197 -16.67 9.57 0.42
C PRO A 197 -15.96 10.85 0.87
N LEU A 198 -16.69 11.83 1.39
CA LEU A 198 -16.11 13.09 1.88
C LEU A 198 -15.23 12.88 3.11
N ILE A 199 -15.51 11.88 3.95
CA ILE A 199 -14.65 11.51 5.09
C ILE A 199 -13.29 11.01 4.57
N THR A 200 -13.30 10.19 3.50
CA THR A 200 -12.04 9.75 2.86
C THR A 200 -11.30 10.92 2.21
N CYS A 201 -12.01 11.87 1.58
CA CYS A 201 -11.40 13.09 1.06
C CYS A 201 -10.79 13.96 2.16
N GLN A 202 -11.45 14.05 3.32
CA GLN A 202 -10.94 14.77 4.49
C GLN A 202 -9.68 14.09 5.06
N MET A 203 -9.67 12.78 5.16
CA MET A 203 -8.47 12.00 5.48
C MET A 203 -7.32 12.32 4.52
N LEU A 204 -7.57 12.33 3.20
CA LEU A 204 -6.57 12.66 2.18
C LEU A 204 -6.06 14.10 2.31
N MET A 205 -6.95 15.06 2.60
CA MET A 205 -6.57 16.45 2.88
C MET A 205 -5.62 16.54 4.07
N ARG A 206 -5.90 15.79 5.15
CA ARG A 206 -5.04 15.74 6.34
C ARG A 206 -3.71 15.04 6.07
N ILE A 207 -3.67 14.02 5.23
CA ILE A 207 -2.42 13.40 4.76
C ILE A 207 -1.55 14.42 4.02
N ALA A 208 -2.14 15.27 3.19
CA ALA A 208 -1.43 16.28 2.42
C ALA A 208 -0.95 17.48 3.27
N GLY A 209 -1.81 17.99 4.13
CA GLY A 209 -1.57 19.24 4.86
C GLY A 209 -1.21 19.08 6.34
N GLY A 210 -1.28 17.86 6.88
CA GLY A 210 -1.12 17.60 8.32
C GLY A 210 -2.36 18.03 9.12
N ALA A 211 -2.17 18.14 10.43
CA ALA A 211 -3.23 18.57 11.37
C ALA A 211 -3.23 20.11 11.55
N VAL A 212 -3.27 20.86 10.43
CA VAL A 212 -3.33 22.32 10.46
C VAL A 212 -4.76 22.76 10.68
N GLU A 213 -4.98 23.67 11.64
CA GLU A 213 -6.29 24.26 11.89
C GLU A 213 -6.72 25.17 10.72
N GLY A 214 -8.04 25.22 10.44
CA GLY A 214 -8.61 26.06 9.40
C GLY A 214 -8.55 25.48 7.98
N MET A 215 -8.10 24.24 7.80
CA MET A 215 -8.24 23.58 6.50
C MET A 215 -9.71 23.43 6.12
N ASN A 216 -10.02 23.71 4.84
CA ASN A 216 -11.37 23.69 4.30
C ASN A 216 -11.49 22.60 3.23
N LEU A 217 -12.39 21.63 3.46
CA LEU A 217 -12.59 20.51 2.55
C LEU A 217 -13.11 20.95 1.17
N ASP A 218 -14.03 21.92 1.10
CA ASP A 218 -14.59 22.38 -0.17
C ASP A 218 -13.49 23.04 -1.03
N ALA A 219 -12.60 23.81 -0.38
CA ALA A 219 -11.45 24.41 -1.08
C ALA A 219 -10.48 23.31 -1.59
N PHE A 220 -10.27 22.25 -0.83
CA PHE A 220 -9.45 21.10 -1.24
C PHE A 220 -10.09 20.31 -2.39
N LEU A 221 -11.40 20.08 -2.35
CA LEU A 221 -12.16 19.46 -3.45
C LEU A 221 -12.10 20.32 -4.72
N ALA A 222 -12.24 21.64 -4.58
CA ALA A 222 -12.09 22.56 -5.71
C ALA A 222 -10.66 22.56 -6.28
N GLN A 223 -9.64 22.39 -5.42
CA GLN A 223 -8.25 22.20 -5.85
C GLN A 223 -8.11 20.88 -6.63
N ALA A 224 -8.70 19.80 -6.14
CA ALA A 224 -8.67 18.49 -6.79
C ALA A 224 -9.36 18.51 -8.17
N ALA A 225 -10.49 19.20 -8.28
CA ALA A 225 -11.20 19.37 -9.54
C ALA A 225 -10.41 20.18 -10.58
N ARG A 226 -9.63 21.18 -10.14
CA ARG A 226 -8.76 21.96 -11.03
C ARG A 226 -7.42 21.28 -11.34
N TYR A 227 -7.08 20.24 -10.61
CA TYR A 227 -5.86 19.48 -10.84
C TYR A 227 -6.00 18.72 -12.16
N SER A 228 -5.70 19.41 -13.28
CA SER A 228 -5.52 18.77 -14.57
C SER A 228 -4.09 18.26 -14.65
N GLU A 229 -3.91 17.09 -15.23
CA GLU A 229 -2.60 16.65 -15.69
C GLU A 229 -2.22 17.50 -16.92
N GLU A 230 -2.03 18.81 -16.74
CA GLU A 230 -1.46 19.64 -17.79
C GLU A 230 -0.11 19.06 -18.16
N GLU A 231 -0.03 18.61 -19.39
CA GLU A 231 1.04 17.79 -19.95
C GLU A 231 2.27 18.64 -20.33
N ASP A 232 2.78 19.45 -19.43
CA ASP A 232 4.11 19.99 -19.62
C ASP A 232 5.14 18.88 -19.35
N VAL A 233 5.97 18.58 -20.36
CA VAL A 233 7.01 17.53 -20.31
C VAL A 233 7.95 17.77 -19.14
N PHE A 234 8.23 19.03 -18.78
CA PHE A 234 9.05 19.38 -17.63
C PHE A 234 8.34 19.11 -16.30
N ALA A 235 7.05 19.39 -16.23
CA ALA A 235 6.23 19.07 -15.06
C ALA A 235 6.05 17.56 -14.89
N ARG A 236 6.01 16.77 -15.97
CA ARG A 236 6.03 15.31 -15.90
C ARG A 236 7.35 14.77 -15.33
N TRP A 237 8.46 15.36 -15.72
CA TRP A 237 9.79 14.93 -15.25
C TRP A 237 10.03 15.27 -13.79
N SER A 238 9.71 16.48 -13.38
CA SER A 238 9.81 16.93 -11.99
C SER A 238 8.82 16.18 -11.08
N ARG A 239 7.59 15.94 -11.54
CA ARG A 239 6.59 15.10 -10.81
C ARG A 239 7.06 13.66 -10.67
N ALA A 240 7.55 13.02 -11.73
CA ALA A 240 8.09 11.68 -11.65
C ALA A 240 9.24 11.56 -10.63
N TRP A 241 10.06 12.60 -10.50
CA TRP A 241 11.16 12.63 -9.54
C TRP A 241 10.68 12.85 -8.10
N VAL A 242 9.70 13.74 -7.89
CA VAL A 242 9.08 13.98 -6.58
C VAL A 242 8.20 12.78 -6.19
N GLU A 243 7.38 12.25 -7.10
CA GLU A 243 6.57 11.04 -6.86
C GLU A 243 7.42 9.80 -6.60
N ALA A 244 8.60 9.69 -7.22
CA ALA A 244 9.55 8.60 -6.95
C ALA A 244 10.13 8.64 -5.52
N SER A 245 10.07 9.81 -4.86
CA SER A 245 10.50 9.98 -3.47
C SER A 245 9.36 9.83 -2.46
N LEU A 246 8.10 9.86 -2.91
CA LEU A 246 6.90 9.73 -2.06
C LEU A 246 6.36 8.30 -2.14
N ALA A 247 6.14 7.69 -0.99
CA ALA A 247 5.54 6.37 -0.88
C ALA A 247 4.04 6.37 -1.28
N HIS A 248 3.40 7.54 -1.30
CA HIS A 248 1.99 7.72 -1.63
C HIS A 248 1.83 8.73 -2.78
N PRO A 249 0.90 8.50 -3.73
CA PRO A 249 0.56 9.47 -4.76
C PRO A 249 -0.04 10.74 -4.15
N PHE A 250 -0.01 11.84 -4.91
CA PHE A 250 -0.57 13.10 -4.45
C PHE A 250 -2.02 12.95 -3.98
N ALA A 251 -2.28 13.36 -2.74
CA ALA A 251 -3.61 13.29 -2.14
C ALA A 251 -4.67 14.01 -2.99
N VAL A 252 -4.31 15.11 -3.66
CA VAL A 252 -5.16 15.85 -4.58
C VAL A 252 -5.60 14.97 -5.77
N LYS A 253 -4.68 14.20 -6.36
CA LYS A 253 -5.00 13.25 -7.44
C LYS A 253 -5.92 12.14 -6.93
N ARG A 254 -5.59 11.55 -5.78
CA ARG A 254 -6.42 10.50 -5.16
C ARG A 254 -7.84 10.98 -4.89
N THR A 255 -7.98 12.21 -4.38
CA THR A 255 -9.29 12.85 -4.15
C THR A 255 -10.08 12.98 -5.45
N ARG A 256 -9.45 13.45 -6.54
CA ARG A 256 -10.10 13.55 -7.85
C ARG A 256 -10.59 12.19 -8.34
N GLU A 257 -9.71 11.19 -8.37
CA GLU A 257 -10.03 9.83 -8.84
C GLU A 257 -11.16 9.18 -8.01
N LEU A 258 -11.18 9.43 -6.69
CA LEU A 258 -12.26 8.97 -5.82
C LEU A 258 -13.58 9.65 -6.18
N MET A 259 -13.58 11.00 -6.33
CA MET A 259 -14.79 11.74 -6.64
C MET A 259 -15.30 11.47 -8.06
N GLU A 260 -14.43 11.21 -9.02
CA GLU A 260 -14.83 10.74 -10.35
C GLU A 260 -15.57 9.41 -10.27
N TRP A 261 -15.06 8.46 -9.51
CA TRP A 261 -15.72 7.16 -9.28
C TRP A 261 -17.09 7.31 -8.60
N VAL A 262 -17.21 8.22 -7.64
CA VAL A 262 -18.49 8.56 -6.98
C VAL A 262 -19.46 9.19 -7.99
N ASN A 263 -19.02 10.18 -8.75
CA ASN A 263 -19.84 10.91 -9.72
C ASN A 263 -20.33 10.04 -10.89
N HIS A 264 -19.58 8.98 -11.26
CA HIS A 264 -20.01 7.98 -12.22
C HIS A 264 -21.10 7.03 -11.67
N GLY A 265 -21.45 7.13 -10.38
CA GLY A 265 -22.48 6.30 -9.74
C GLY A 265 -22.01 4.90 -9.32
N ASP A 266 -20.72 4.58 -9.48
CA ASP A 266 -20.19 3.27 -9.12
C ASP A 266 -20.18 3.05 -7.60
N TYR A 267 -19.93 4.10 -6.82
CA TYR A 267 -20.03 4.06 -5.37
C TYR A 267 -21.44 3.67 -4.91
N ASP A 268 -22.46 4.35 -5.43
CA ASP A 268 -23.85 4.08 -5.08
C ASP A 268 -24.30 2.69 -5.53
N ARG A 269 -23.83 2.25 -6.70
CA ARG A 269 -24.09 0.90 -7.24
C ARG A 269 -23.56 -0.17 -6.29
N VAL A 270 -22.32 -0.06 -5.83
CA VAL A 270 -21.71 -1.03 -4.92
C VAL A 270 -22.38 -0.98 -3.56
N ARG A 271 -22.66 0.19 -3.02
CA ARG A 271 -23.35 0.34 -1.74
C ARG A 271 -24.80 -0.13 -1.78
N GLY A 272 -25.44 -0.01 -2.93
CA GLY A 272 -26.79 -0.54 -3.18
C GLY A 272 -26.85 -2.06 -3.30
N GLY A 273 -25.72 -2.77 -3.17
CA GLY A 273 -25.66 -4.24 -3.20
C GLY A 273 -25.33 -4.83 -4.58
N ALA A 274 -25.13 -4.01 -5.60
CA ALA A 274 -24.73 -4.47 -6.93
C ALA A 274 -23.21 -4.58 -7.04
N TYR A 275 -22.64 -5.56 -6.35
CA TYR A 275 -21.20 -5.84 -6.34
C TYR A 275 -20.90 -7.29 -6.75
N ILE A 276 -19.67 -7.53 -7.20
CA ILE A 276 -19.18 -8.87 -7.58
C ILE A 276 -18.87 -9.65 -6.31
N ARG A 277 -19.33 -10.89 -6.23
CA ARG A 277 -18.96 -11.80 -5.13
C ARG A 277 -17.70 -12.59 -5.46
N ARG A 278 -16.95 -12.97 -4.43
CA ARG A 278 -15.77 -13.83 -4.56
C ARG A 278 -16.14 -15.15 -5.26
N GLY A 279 -15.36 -15.53 -6.27
CA GLY A 279 -15.63 -16.72 -7.09
C GLY A 279 -16.67 -16.52 -8.20
N GLN A 280 -17.23 -15.32 -8.35
CA GLN A 280 -18.19 -14.95 -9.42
C GLN A 280 -17.63 -13.82 -10.30
N GLU A 281 -16.33 -13.66 -10.33
CA GLU A 281 -15.69 -12.62 -11.11
C GLU A 281 -15.84 -12.90 -12.60
N PRO A 282 -16.21 -11.86 -13.40
CA PRO A 282 -16.32 -12.03 -14.85
C PRO A 282 -14.94 -12.31 -15.47
N PRO A 283 -14.89 -12.98 -16.63
CA PRO A 283 -13.66 -13.15 -17.39
C PRO A 283 -13.05 -11.78 -17.77
N ALA A 284 -11.75 -11.76 -18.02
CA ALA A 284 -11.06 -10.56 -18.48
C ALA A 284 -11.62 -10.06 -19.81
N SER A 285 -11.73 -8.74 -19.96
CA SER A 285 -12.12 -8.11 -21.23
C SER A 285 -10.88 -7.85 -22.09
N SER A 286 -11.05 -7.66 -23.40
CA SER A 286 -9.96 -7.30 -24.32
C SER A 286 -9.31 -5.96 -23.95
N GLU A 287 -10.06 -4.99 -23.41
CA GLU A 287 -9.55 -3.73 -22.92
C GLU A 287 -8.66 -3.94 -21.68
N PHE A 288 -9.08 -4.83 -20.78
CA PHE A 288 -8.27 -5.21 -19.64
C PHE A 288 -6.98 -5.88 -20.08
N ASP A 289 -7.02 -6.82 -21.02
CA ASP A 289 -5.83 -7.50 -21.55
C ASP A 289 -4.86 -6.51 -22.21
N SER A 290 -5.38 -5.50 -22.91
CA SER A 290 -4.56 -4.43 -23.50
C SER A 290 -3.89 -3.56 -22.42
N ALA A 291 -4.60 -3.22 -21.37
CA ALA A 291 -4.04 -2.47 -20.23
C ALA A 291 -2.96 -3.28 -19.49
N VAL A 292 -3.20 -4.58 -19.28
CA VAL A 292 -2.18 -5.48 -18.69
C VAL A 292 -0.93 -5.57 -19.57
N ALA A 293 -1.09 -5.70 -20.89
CA ALA A 293 0.01 -5.74 -21.83
C ALA A 293 0.84 -4.44 -21.78
N HIS A 294 0.19 -3.28 -21.70
CA HIS A 294 0.86 -1.99 -21.57
C HIS A 294 1.72 -1.89 -20.29
N TYR A 295 1.14 -2.23 -19.12
CA TYR A 295 1.90 -2.23 -17.87
C TYR A 295 3.03 -3.27 -17.89
N ARG A 296 2.77 -4.47 -18.42
CA ARG A 296 3.77 -5.52 -18.53
C ARG A 296 4.97 -5.09 -19.37
N GLU A 297 4.74 -4.53 -20.55
CA GLU A 297 5.82 -4.03 -21.42
C GLU A 297 6.65 -2.96 -20.70
N ARG A 298 6.01 -2.04 -20.02
CA ARG A 298 6.66 -0.98 -19.24
C ARG A 298 7.50 -1.55 -18.10
N PHE A 299 6.96 -2.50 -17.34
CA PHE A 299 7.67 -3.13 -16.23
C PHE A 299 8.85 -3.97 -16.73
N VAL A 300 8.65 -4.77 -17.77
CA VAL A 300 9.71 -5.59 -18.38
C VAL A 300 10.86 -4.71 -18.88
N ARG A 301 10.57 -3.64 -19.58
CA ARG A 301 11.59 -2.69 -20.07
C ARG A 301 12.45 -2.10 -18.95
N VAL A 302 11.84 -1.74 -17.82
CA VAL A 302 12.57 -1.24 -16.65
C VAL A 302 13.40 -2.35 -16.00
N LEU A 303 12.86 -3.56 -15.91
CA LEU A 303 13.50 -4.69 -15.24
C LEU A 303 14.58 -5.39 -16.09
N GLU A 304 14.48 -5.38 -17.41
CA GLU A 304 15.51 -5.94 -18.30
C GLU A 304 16.85 -5.22 -18.14
N THR A 305 16.83 -3.91 -17.91
CA THR A 305 18.03 -3.13 -17.59
C THR A 305 18.69 -3.55 -16.28
N ALA A 306 17.99 -4.29 -15.44
CA ALA A 306 18.36 -4.65 -14.08
C ALA A 306 18.62 -6.16 -13.86
N ALA A 307 18.17 -7.02 -14.76
CA ALA A 307 18.05 -8.48 -14.54
C ALA A 307 19.35 -9.18 -14.10
N GLY A 308 20.50 -8.77 -14.65
CA GLY A 308 21.80 -9.39 -14.32
C GLY A 308 22.33 -9.09 -12.91
N GLY A 309 21.77 -8.11 -12.20
CA GLY A 309 22.24 -7.66 -10.89
C GLY A 309 21.36 -8.08 -9.72
N VAL A 310 20.08 -8.31 -9.95
CA VAL A 310 19.11 -8.58 -8.85
C VAL A 310 19.46 -9.85 -8.08
N ASP A 311 19.77 -10.95 -8.77
CA ASP A 311 20.12 -12.22 -8.12
C ASP A 311 21.39 -12.11 -7.25
N ARG A 312 22.36 -11.28 -7.67
CA ARG A 312 23.60 -11.04 -6.91
C ARG A 312 23.31 -10.27 -5.62
N VAL A 313 22.45 -9.28 -5.71
CA VAL A 313 22.06 -8.47 -4.54
C VAL A 313 21.24 -9.28 -3.56
N LEU A 314 20.26 -10.04 -4.06
CA LEU A 314 19.43 -10.86 -3.19
C LEU A 314 20.26 -11.92 -2.44
N ARG A 315 21.27 -12.51 -3.07
CA ARG A 315 22.23 -13.41 -2.40
C ARG A 315 23.00 -12.70 -1.29
N ARG A 316 23.53 -11.49 -1.53
CA ARG A 316 24.23 -10.70 -0.48
C ARG A 316 23.32 -10.35 0.69
N VAL A 317 22.07 -9.98 0.44
CA VAL A 317 21.08 -9.72 1.49
C VAL A 317 20.79 -10.99 2.28
N GLU A 318 20.67 -12.13 1.60
CA GLU A 318 20.49 -13.42 2.25
C GLU A 318 21.68 -13.77 3.17
N ASP A 319 22.92 -13.57 2.68
CA ASP A 319 24.14 -13.80 3.47
C ASP A 319 24.22 -12.86 4.68
N TRP A 320 23.87 -11.59 4.49
CA TRP A 320 23.84 -10.61 5.60
C TRP A 320 22.73 -10.92 6.63
N LEU A 321 21.62 -11.51 6.21
CA LEU A 321 20.53 -11.89 7.11
C LEU A 321 20.70 -13.28 7.75
N ARG A 322 21.69 -14.09 7.32
CA ARG A 322 22.00 -15.36 8.00
C ARG A 322 22.51 -15.08 9.41
N PRO A 323 22.05 -15.85 10.42
CA PRO A 323 22.66 -15.79 11.74
C PRO A 323 24.17 -16.04 11.61
N GLN A 324 25.00 -15.09 12.04
CA GLN A 324 26.43 -15.37 12.17
C GLN A 324 26.61 -16.46 13.22
N PRO A 325 27.49 -17.46 12.99
CA PRO A 325 27.80 -18.44 14.02
C PRO A 325 28.39 -17.68 15.22
N GLU A 326 27.88 -17.98 16.43
CA GLU A 326 28.41 -17.41 17.67
C GLU A 326 29.92 -17.73 17.74
N GLY A 327 30.77 -16.72 17.60
CA GLY A 327 32.22 -16.85 17.74
C GLY A 327 33.11 -16.42 16.56
N ALA A 328 32.55 -15.95 15.43
CA ALA A 328 33.37 -15.34 14.39
C ALA A 328 33.72 -13.88 14.78
N ALA A 329 34.93 -13.66 15.23
CA ALA A 329 35.52 -12.32 15.34
C ALA A 329 35.46 -11.63 13.95
N PRO A 330 35.22 -10.30 13.86
CA PRO A 330 35.30 -9.60 12.60
C PRO A 330 36.73 -9.78 12.03
N GLY A 331 36.80 -10.37 10.83
CA GLY A 331 38.08 -10.51 10.12
C GLY A 331 38.64 -9.13 9.79
N GLU A 332 39.91 -8.96 10.05
CA GLU A 332 40.73 -7.75 9.76
C GLU A 332 41.01 -7.53 8.26
N ASP A 333 40.12 -8.00 7.32
CA ASP A 333 40.44 -8.01 5.89
C ASP A 333 39.53 -7.06 5.04
N ASP A 334 39.12 -5.91 5.58
CA ASP A 334 38.37 -4.89 4.79
C ASP A 334 39.02 -3.51 4.74
N GLU A 335 40.37 -3.45 4.77
CA GLU A 335 41.14 -2.25 4.40
C GLU A 335 41.82 -2.41 3.02
N GLU A 336 41.09 -2.66 1.95
CA GLU A 336 41.55 -2.36 0.57
C GLU A 336 40.34 -2.50 -0.38
N LEU A 337 39.69 -1.36 -0.65
CA LEU A 337 39.17 -0.92 -1.95
C LEU A 337 38.18 0.26 -1.80
#